data_1408191c0567ee722cbfc5d9cec99275
#
_entry.id   1408191c0567ee722cbfc5d9cec99275
#
_cell.length_a   1.000
_cell.length_b   1.000
_cell.length_c   1.000
_cell.angle_alpha   90.00
_cell.angle_beta   90.00
_cell.angle_gamma   90.00
#
_symmetry.space_group_name_H-M   'P 1'
#
loop_
_entity.id
_entity.type
_entity.pdbx_description
1 polymer ?
#
loop_
_entity_poly.entity_id
_entity_poly.type
_entity_poly.pdbx_seq_one_letter_code
_entity_poly.pdbx_strand_id
1 'polypeptide(L)'
;MKYAPAKTSIFIGCMCLAFASGPSRAQHASPGAHPMPSQPSSALPPAGPADAKVEFENESIIVVRVRMAPHEKTPMHDITRARLVVWLTDAHLRDTHPDGSANETHRRAGTIEWVGVQRHAGENLSHEPLEFLAIVPKASGTAAPK
;
A
#
# COMPACT_ATOMS: atom_id res chain seq x y z
N MET A 1 18.68 -46.82 -1.58
CA MET A 1 19.46 -46.61 -0.35
C MET A 1 18.57 -45.87 0.66
N LYS A 2 18.28 -46.56 1.75
CA LYS A 2 17.37 -46.10 2.82
C LYS A 2 18.22 -45.40 3.89
N TYR A 3 17.83 -44.23 4.33
CA TYR A 3 18.30 -43.72 5.62
C TYR A 3 17.09 -43.31 6.45
N ALA A 4 16.97 -43.94 7.60
CA ALA A 4 15.97 -43.73 8.64
C ALA A 4 16.52 -42.77 9.73
N PRO A 5 15.65 -42.24 10.61
CA PRO A 5 15.93 -41.11 11.46
C PRO A 5 16.53 -41.48 12.82
N ALA A 6 17.27 -40.56 13.41
CA ALA A 6 17.68 -40.66 14.80
C ALA A 6 16.85 -39.72 15.68
N LYS A 7 16.10 -40.31 16.62
CA LYS A 7 15.50 -39.63 17.78
C LYS A 7 16.54 -39.53 18.88
N THR A 8 16.68 -38.34 19.46
CA THR A 8 17.33 -38.22 20.78
C THR A 8 16.50 -37.33 21.68
N SER A 9 15.85 -37.98 22.64
CA SER A 9 15.26 -37.33 23.81
C SER A 9 16.34 -37.19 24.87
N ILE A 10 16.43 -36.00 25.48
CA ILE A 10 17.09 -35.85 26.79
C ILE A 10 16.16 -35.07 27.70
N PHE A 11 15.72 -35.77 28.73
CA PHE A 11 15.11 -35.24 29.96
C PHE A 11 16.21 -34.78 30.91
N ILE A 12 15.86 -33.98 31.88
CA ILE A 12 16.47 -33.64 33.17
C ILE A 12 16.45 -32.10 33.29
N GLY A 13 15.94 -31.44 34.29
CA GLY A 13 15.53 -31.76 35.62
C GLY A 13 15.09 -30.46 36.31
N CYS A 14 14.15 -30.62 37.17
CA CYS A 14 13.57 -29.65 38.08
C CYS A 14 14.61 -29.04 39.04
N MET A 15 14.58 -27.70 39.23
CA MET A 15 15.03 -27.13 40.51
C MET A 15 14.35 -25.77 40.75
N CYS A 16 13.41 -25.81 41.72
CA CYS A 16 12.79 -24.64 42.34
C CYS A 16 13.80 -23.92 43.24
N LEU A 17 13.89 -22.62 43.12
CA LEU A 17 14.36 -21.76 44.19
C LEU A 17 13.54 -20.47 44.18
N ALA A 18 12.69 -20.36 45.19
CA ALA A 18 11.98 -19.15 45.53
C ALA A 18 12.94 -18.17 46.22
N PHE A 19 12.98 -16.94 45.78
CA PHE A 19 13.39 -15.82 46.61
C PHE A 19 12.40 -14.69 46.49
N ALA A 20 11.92 -14.31 47.64
CA ALA A 20 10.92 -13.27 47.88
C ALA A 20 11.58 -11.87 47.93
N SER A 21 10.75 -10.89 47.70
CA SER A 21 10.74 -9.56 48.30
C SER A 21 11.64 -8.50 47.69
N GLY A 22 10.99 -7.48 47.09
CA GLY A 22 11.43 -6.09 47.09
C GLY A 22 10.67 -5.23 46.08
N PRO A 23 9.79 -4.28 46.51
CA PRO A 23 9.12 -3.41 45.57
C PRO A 23 10.00 -2.20 45.29
N SER A 24 10.41 -2.00 44.05
CA SER A 24 10.85 -0.71 43.58
C SER A 24 10.13 -0.38 42.29
N ARG A 25 9.00 0.27 42.47
CA ARG A 25 8.20 0.86 41.43
C ARG A 25 8.82 2.19 41.04
N ALA A 26 9.75 2.17 40.10
CA ALA A 26 10.11 3.38 39.36
C ALA A 26 9.09 3.53 38.23
N GLN A 27 8.15 4.41 38.42
CA GLN A 27 7.27 4.90 37.36
C GLN A 27 8.11 5.76 36.43
N HIS A 28 8.58 5.19 35.34
CA HIS A 28 8.99 5.98 34.20
C HIS A 28 7.73 6.55 33.54
N ALA A 29 7.47 7.80 33.83
CA ALA A 29 6.53 8.60 33.07
C ALA A 29 6.97 8.60 31.59
N SER A 30 6.18 8.01 30.73
CA SER A 30 6.34 8.14 29.29
C SER A 30 6.20 9.62 28.93
N PRO A 31 7.14 10.21 28.20
CA PRO A 31 6.97 11.57 27.69
C PRO A 31 5.80 11.59 26.72
N GLY A 32 4.95 12.58 26.86
CA GLY A 32 3.65 12.74 26.27
C GLY A 32 3.57 12.40 24.79
N ALA A 33 2.59 11.57 24.48
CA ALA A 33 2.10 11.45 23.12
C ALA A 33 1.59 12.84 22.69
N HIS A 34 2.34 13.49 21.82
CA HIS A 34 1.84 14.68 21.14
C HIS A 34 0.62 14.28 20.33
N PRO A 35 -0.55 14.89 20.53
CA PRO A 35 -1.68 14.67 19.64
C PRO A 35 -1.26 15.12 18.25
N MET A 36 -1.18 14.20 17.32
CA MET A 36 -1.00 14.54 15.91
C MET A 36 -2.19 15.41 15.48
N PRO A 37 -1.96 16.57 14.88
CA PRO A 37 -3.06 17.39 14.37
C PRO A 37 -3.80 16.55 13.32
N SER A 38 -5.12 16.40 13.52
CA SER A 38 -6.03 15.81 12.54
C SER A 38 -6.01 16.70 11.31
N GLN A 39 -5.27 16.28 10.28
CA GLN A 39 -5.23 16.98 9.01
C GLN A 39 -6.57 16.82 8.29
N PRO A 40 -7.09 17.87 7.65
CA PRO A 40 -8.30 17.75 6.86
C PRO A 40 -8.07 16.72 5.75
N SER A 41 -8.89 15.67 5.74
CA SER A 41 -8.92 14.66 4.69
C SER A 41 -9.20 15.38 3.37
N SER A 42 -8.16 15.53 2.56
CA SER A 42 -8.34 15.98 1.17
C SER A 42 -9.19 14.95 0.48
N ALA A 43 -10.43 15.30 0.17
CA ALA A 43 -11.35 14.42 -0.54
C ALA A 43 -10.66 13.88 -1.80
N LEU A 44 -10.60 12.56 -1.93
CA LEU A 44 -10.19 11.90 -3.16
C LEU A 44 -11.05 12.45 -4.31
N PRO A 45 -10.46 12.72 -5.49
CA PRO A 45 -11.26 13.12 -6.64
C PRO A 45 -12.32 12.05 -6.91
N PRO A 46 -13.57 12.43 -7.19
CA PRO A 46 -14.64 11.49 -7.48
C PRO A 46 -14.30 10.67 -8.74
N ALA A 47 -14.60 9.38 -8.68
CA ALA A 47 -14.43 8.38 -9.74
C ALA A 47 -13.01 7.77 -9.88
N GLY A 48 -12.57 7.10 -8.84
CA GLY A 48 -11.53 6.07 -8.92
C GLY A 48 -12.13 4.68 -8.71
N PRO A 49 -11.32 3.61 -8.69
CA PRO A 49 -11.75 2.28 -8.27
C PRO A 49 -12.46 2.36 -6.92
N ALA A 50 -13.48 1.52 -6.73
CA ALA A 50 -14.31 1.53 -5.52
C ALA A 50 -13.48 1.28 -4.23
N ASP A 51 -12.32 0.65 -4.35
CA ASP A 51 -11.42 0.32 -3.23
C ASP A 51 -10.10 1.11 -3.32
N ALA A 52 -10.22 2.45 -3.25
CA ALA A 52 -9.08 3.36 -3.17
C ALA A 52 -8.98 3.97 -1.76
N LYS A 53 -7.83 3.77 -1.10
CA LYS A 53 -7.58 4.21 0.27
C LYS A 53 -6.31 5.05 0.35
N VAL A 54 -6.39 6.23 0.97
CA VAL A 54 -5.18 6.99 1.34
C VAL A 54 -4.46 6.25 2.47
N GLU A 55 -3.23 5.85 2.23
CA GLU A 55 -2.37 5.19 3.22
C GLU A 55 -1.39 6.15 3.89
N PHE A 56 -0.97 7.15 3.15
CA PHE A 56 -0.06 8.17 3.67
C PHE A 56 -0.30 9.49 2.96
N GLU A 57 -0.19 10.58 3.71
CA GLU A 57 -0.25 11.93 3.16
C GLU A 57 0.63 12.86 3.99
N ASN A 58 1.37 13.72 3.31
CA ASN A 58 2.10 14.85 3.90
C ASN A 58 2.00 16.09 2.99
N GLU A 59 2.80 17.11 3.25
CA GLU A 59 2.79 18.35 2.46
C GLU A 59 3.22 18.13 0.99
N SER A 60 4.01 17.09 0.70
CA SER A 60 4.64 16.86 -0.60
C SER A 60 3.93 15.81 -1.45
N ILE A 61 3.37 14.77 -0.83
CA ILE A 61 2.80 13.62 -1.55
C ILE A 61 1.53 13.10 -0.89
N ILE A 62 0.72 12.42 -1.69
CA ILE A 62 -0.37 11.54 -1.25
C ILE A 62 -0.04 10.13 -1.77
N VAL A 63 -0.11 9.12 -0.92
CA VAL A 63 0.01 7.71 -1.30
C VAL A 63 -1.36 7.05 -1.18
N VAL A 64 -1.87 6.56 -2.29
CA VAL A 64 -3.17 5.90 -2.38
C VAL A 64 -2.93 4.43 -2.74
N ARG A 65 -3.43 3.53 -1.91
CA ARG A 65 -3.56 2.12 -2.29
C ARG A 65 -4.82 1.95 -3.11
N VAL A 66 -4.68 1.29 -4.24
CA VAL A 66 -5.79 0.94 -5.13
C VAL A 66 -5.84 -0.57 -5.25
N ARG A 67 -7.03 -1.11 -5.10
CA ARG A 67 -7.31 -2.53 -5.30
C ARG A 67 -8.46 -2.68 -6.28
N MET A 68 -8.34 -3.63 -7.20
CA MET A 68 -9.42 -4.03 -8.10
C MET A 68 -9.65 -5.53 -7.98
N ALA A 69 -10.90 -5.92 -7.78
CA ALA A 69 -11.30 -7.32 -7.79
C ALA A 69 -11.06 -7.97 -9.17
N PRO A 70 -11.05 -9.32 -9.26
CA PRO A 70 -11.05 -10.00 -10.56
C PRO A 70 -12.19 -9.47 -11.44
N HIS A 71 -11.87 -9.14 -12.69
CA HIS A 71 -12.80 -8.64 -13.71
C HIS A 71 -13.53 -7.33 -13.36
N GLU A 72 -13.08 -6.63 -12.32
CA GLU A 72 -13.61 -5.32 -11.98
C GLU A 72 -13.29 -4.28 -13.05
N LYS A 73 -14.27 -3.42 -13.33
CA LYS A 73 -14.14 -2.27 -14.25
C LYS A 73 -14.35 -0.97 -13.49
N THR A 74 -13.48 -0.01 -13.73
CA THR A 74 -13.69 1.35 -13.26
C THR A 74 -14.52 2.13 -14.27
N PRO A 75 -15.35 3.08 -13.82
CA PRO A 75 -15.95 4.02 -14.75
C PRO A 75 -14.86 4.89 -15.41
N MET A 76 -15.22 5.51 -16.54
CA MET A 76 -14.34 6.51 -17.17
C MET A 76 -14.06 7.65 -16.20
N HIS A 77 -12.79 7.90 -15.88
CA HIS A 77 -12.38 8.90 -14.89
C HIS A 77 -11.11 9.64 -15.33
N ASP A 78 -10.86 10.77 -14.66
CA ASP A 78 -9.74 11.63 -14.97
C ASP A 78 -8.59 11.41 -13.99
N ILE A 79 -7.41 11.12 -14.51
CA ILE A 79 -6.14 11.24 -13.82
C ILE A 79 -5.67 12.69 -13.97
N THR A 80 -6.04 13.54 -13.02
CA THR A 80 -5.77 14.98 -13.09
C THR A 80 -4.35 15.39 -12.71
N ARG A 81 -3.59 14.49 -12.09
CA ARG A 81 -2.17 14.69 -11.72
C ARG A 81 -1.36 13.47 -12.08
N ALA A 82 -0.22 13.71 -12.72
CA ALA A 82 0.75 12.66 -12.98
C ALA A 82 1.24 12.03 -11.65
N ARG A 83 1.54 10.74 -11.68
CA ARG A 83 1.85 9.96 -10.48
C ARG A 83 2.83 8.84 -10.76
N LEU A 84 3.56 8.44 -9.74
CA LEU A 84 4.30 7.19 -9.76
C LEU A 84 3.35 6.07 -9.33
N VAL A 85 3.35 4.97 -10.07
CA VAL A 85 2.60 3.75 -9.72
C VAL A 85 3.60 2.65 -9.38
N VAL A 86 3.40 2.00 -8.23
CA VAL A 86 4.16 0.83 -7.78
C VAL A 86 3.22 -0.35 -7.71
N TRP A 87 3.40 -1.33 -8.58
CA TRP A 87 2.58 -2.53 -8.64
C TRP A 87 2.94 -3.47 -7.49
N LEU A 88 1.99 -3.83 -6.65
CA LEU A 88 2.17 -4.73 -5.51
C LEU A 88 1.88 -6.19 -5.87
N THR A 89 1.06 -6.40 -6.88
CA THR A 89 0.75 -7.71 -7.44
C THR A 89 1.04 -7.73 -8.94
N ASP A 90 1.09 -8.92 -9.53
CA ASP A 90 0.98 -9.05 -10.97
C ASP A 90 -0.37 -8.52 -11.44
N ALA A 91 -0.43 -7.93 -12.61
CA ALA A 91 -1.63 -7.33 -13.17
C ALA A 91 -1.74 -7.59 -14.67
N HIS A 92 -2.96 -7.88 -15.12
CA HIS A 92 -3.37 -7.88 -16.52
C HIS A 92 -4.52 -6.90 -16.67
N LEU A 93 -4.26 -5.78 -17.30
CA LEU A 93 -5.17 -4.65 -17.39
C LEU A 93 -5.55 -4.33 -18.82
N ARG A 94 -6.79 -3.87 -18.99
CA ARG A 94 -7.23 -3.15 -20.18
C ARG A 94 -7.55 -1.71 -19.79
N ASP A 95 -6.89 -0.76 -20.43
CA ASP A 95 -7.20 0.66 -20.35
C ASP A 95 -7.97 1.08 -21.59
N THR A 96 -9.17 1.63 -21.41
CA THR A 96 -10.02 2.15 -22.46
C THR A 96 -10.01 3.67 -22.42
N HIS A 97 -9.77 4.31 -23.55
CA HIS A 97 -9.70 5.76 -23.70
C HIS A 97 -11.03 6.36 -24.20
N PRO A 98 -11.22 7.70 -24.10
CA PRO A 98 -12.46 8.35 -24.50
C PRO A 98 -12.84 8.19 -25.99
N ASP A 99 -11.86 7.96 -26.84
CA ASP A 99 -12.06 7.70 -28.29
C ASP A 99 -12.46 6.25 -28.59
N GLY A 100 -12.60 5.41 -27.56
CA GLY A 100 -12.94 3.99 -27.69
C GLY A 100 -11.76 3.08 -27.96
N SER A 101 -10.55 3.61 -28.14
CA SER A 101 -9.35 2.79 -28.21
C SER A 101 -9.07 2.11 -26.88
N ALA A 102 -8.47 0.93 -26.92
CA ALA A 102 -8.13 0.20 -25.72
C ALA A 102 -6.74 -0.45 -25.84
N ASN A 103 -5.99 -0.44 -24.75
CA ASN A 103 -4.69 -1.08 -24.64
C ASN A 103 -4.72 -2.14 -23.54
N GLU A 104 -4.18 -3.32 -23.83
CA GLU A 104 -3.95 -4.35 -22.84
C GLU A 104 -2.49 -4.35 -22.41
N THR A 105 -2.28 -4.43 -21.11
CA THR A 105 -0.94 -4.36 -20.53
C THR A 105 -0.77 -5.38 -19.42
N HIS A 106 0.43 -5.95 -19.33
CA HIS A 106 0.84 -6.81 -18.23
C HIS A 106 1.88 -6.08 -17.38
N ARG A 107 1.74 -6.19 -16.07
CA ARG A 107 2.70 -5.66 -15.10
C ARG A 107 3.05 -6.78 -14.12
N ARG A 108 4.30 -6.78 -13.68
CA ARG A 108 4.76 -7.67 -12.61
C ARG A 108 4.78 -6.92 -11.29
N ALA A 109 4.55 -7.63 -10.21
CA ALA A 109 4.78 -7.13 -8.86
C ALA A 109 6.19 -6.51 -8.74
N GLY A 110 6.30 -5.35 -8.10
CA GLY A 110 7.53 -4.58 -7.99
C GLY A 110 7.82 -3.66 -9.18
N THR A 111 7.06 -3.71 -10.27
CA THR A 111 7.21 -2.75 -11.37
C THR A 111 6.85 -1.36 -10.91
N ILE A 112 7.65 -0.37 -11.34
CA ILE A 112 7.41 1.04 -11.07
C ILE A 112 7.27 1.76 -12.41
N GLU A 113 6.23 2.57 -12.56
CA GLU A 113 6.00 3.34 -13.78
C GLU A 113 5.46 4.74 -13.49
N TRP A 114 5.71 5.65 -14.42
CA TRP A 114 5.15 7.00 -14.38
C TRP A 114 3.88 7.06 -15.22
N VAL A 115 2.77 7.42 -14.59
CA VAL A 115 1.48 7.59 -15.26
C VAL A 115 1.18 9.07 -15.37
N GLY A 116 1.03 9.55 -16.59
CA GLY A 116 0.70 10.94 -16.90
C GLY A 116 -0.77 11.29 -16.64
N VAL A 117 -1.09 12.56 -16.87
CA VAL A 117 -2.48 13.05 -16.90
C VAL A 117 -3.20 12.39 -18.08
N GLN A 118 -4.36 11.78 -17.81
CA GLN A 118 -5.15 11.10 -18.82
C GLN A 118 -6.59 10.89 -18.36
N ARG A 119 -7.48 10.55 -19.28
CA ARG A 119 -8.83 10.08 -19.00
C ARG A 119 -8.97 8.66 -19.52
N HIS A 120 -9.41 7.75 -18.67
CA HIS A 120 -9.52 6.34 -19.01
C HIS A 120 -10.54 5.60 -18.13
N ALA A 121 -10.90 4.39 -18.56
CA ALA A 121 -11.54 3.36 -17.75
C ALA A 121 -10.61 2.15 -17.69
N GLY A 122 -10.34 1.61 -16.50
CA GLY A 122 -9.53 0.42 -16.31
C GLY A 122 -10.38 -0.83 -16.14
N GLU A 123 -9.88 -1.98 -16.59
CA GLU A 123 -10.47 -3.30 -16.33
C GLU A 123 -9.39 -4.27 -15.89
N ASN A 124 -9.58 -4.93 -14.75
CA ASN A 124 -8.75 -6.05 -14.35
C ASN A 124 -9.15 -7.29 -15.16
N LEU A 125 -8.32 -7.72 -16.09
CA LEU A 125 -8.59 -8.90 -16.93
C LEU A 125 -8.19 -10.22 -16.27
N SER A 126 -7.53 -10.16 -15.10
CA SER A 126 -7.07 -11.38 -14.40
C SER A 126 -8.17 -12.00 -13.53
N HIS A 127 -7.97 -13.26 -13.16
CA HIS A 127 -8.81 -13.97 -12.19
C HIS A 127 -8.41 -13.70 -10.74
N GLU A 128 -7.35 -12.91 -10.53
CA GLU A 128 -6.83 -12.53 -9.21
C GLU A 128 -7.04 -11.03 -8.98
N PRO A 129 -7.20 -10.61 -7.72
CA PRO A 129 -7.19 -9.20 -7.39
C PRO A 129 -5.85 -8.57 -7.75
N LEU A 130 -5.86 -7.36 -8.26
CA LEU A 130 -4.65 -6.56 -8.41
C LEU A 130 -4.59 -5.45 -7.38
N GLU A 131 -3.37 -5.10 -7.00
CA GLU A 131 -3.08 -4.00 -6.07
C GLU A 131 -1.91 -3.16 -6.55
N PHE A 132 -2.00 -1.84 -6.36
CA PHE A 132 -0.90 -0.92 -6.58
C PHE A 132 -0.95 0.28 -5.63
N LEU A 133 0.19 0.94 -5.46
CA LEU A 133 0.27 2.25 -4.82
C LEU A 133 0.39 3.33 -5.88
N ALA A 134 -0.47 4.34 -5.81
CA ALA A 134 -0.34 5.57 -6.57
C ALA A 134 0.27 6.65 -5.68
N ILE A 135 1.49 7.07 -5.99
CA ILE A 135 2.20 8.15 -5.28
C ILE A 135 2.00 9.43 -6.08
N VAL A 136 1.17 10.31 -5.58
CA VAL A 136 0.74 11.54 -6.24
C VAL A 136 1.49 12.72 -5.63
N PRO A 137 2.38 13.39 -6.37
CA PRO A 137 3.00 14.62 -5.89
C PRO A 137 1.93 15.69 -5.67
N LYS A 138 1.97 16.36 -4.53
CA LYS A 138 1.26 17.61 -4.34
C LYS A 138 2.03 18.69 -5.11
N ALA A 139 1.30 19.57 -5.78
CA ALA A 139 1.97 20.72 -6.41
C ALA A 139 2.70 21.48 -5.31
N SER A 140 4.03 21.37 -5.26
CA SER A 140 4.85 22.26 -4.48
C SER A 140 4.62 23.65 -5.03
N GLY A 141 4.13 24.57 -4.20
CA GLY A 141 4.10 25.96 -4.58
C GLY A 141 5.51 26.35 -5.06
N THR A 142 5.63 26.58 -6.32
CA THR A 142 6.69 27.16 -7.12
C THR A 142 7.99 27.52 -6.38
N ALA A 143 9.04 26.76 -6.65
CA ALA A 143 10.34 27.37 -6.84
C ALA A 143 10.85 26.85 -8.20
N ALA A 144 10.65 27.65 -9.25
CA ALA A 144 11.44 27.49 -10.45
C ALA A 144 12.90 27.74 -10.07
N PRO A 145 13.83 26.84 -10.41
CA PRO A 145 15.24 27.13 -10.24
C PRO A 145 15.60 28.33 -11.15
N LYS A 146 16.24 29.33 -10.54
CA LYS A 146 16.87 30.42 -11.25
C LYS A 146 18.08 29.91 -12.04
#